data_ac4420a4102c841862b95dbfcdbc9b76
#
_entry.id   ac4420a4102c841862b95dbfcdbc9b76
#
_cell.length_a   1.000
_cell.length_b   1.000
_cell.length_c   1.000
_cell.angle_alpha   90.00
_cell.angle_beta   90.00
_cell.angle_gamma   90.00
#
_symmetry.space_group_name_H-M   'P 1'
#
loop_
_entity.id
_entity.type
_entity.pdbx_description
1 polymer ?
#
loop_
_entity_poly.entity_id
_entity_poly.type
_entity_poly.pdbx_seq_one_letter_code
_entity_poly.pdbx_strand_id
1 'polypeptide(L)'
;GWRSKNTDISVYYTLSWTERFFDQIWHDWYPARNDNRHKLTVNATHRFNGKFDMYMQWNYHTGDRTTIPTQIIDGHLYYSNPYNHKLPDYHRLDIGFNFRKTTRRGNESIWNLSIYNAYCRMNPLFAMVSTTIREDKVEDYKFVTLGVLPIIPTFSYTLKF
;
A
#
# COMPACT_ATOMS: atom_id res chain seq x y z
N GLY A 1 -3.42 -1.53 21.98
CA GLY A 1 -4.49 -2.48 21.61
C GLY A 1 -5.60 -2.51 22.67
N TRP A 2 -6.76 -2.92 22.24
CA TRP A 2 -7.93 -3.13 23.11
C TRP A 2 -8.49 -4.52 22.88
N ARG A 3 -8.84 -5.23 23.97
CA ARG A 3 -9.36 -6.59 23.92
C ARG A 3 -10.58 -6.73 24.82
N SER A 4 -11.63 -7.31 24.29
CA SER A 4 -12.79 -7.78 25.04
C SER A 4 -12.98 -9.28 24.84
N LYS A 5 -14.06 -9.86 25.41
CA LYS A 5 -14.36 -11.30 25.29
C LYS A 5 -14.41 -11.78 23.82
N ASN A 6 -14.95 -10.97 22.92
CA ASN A 6 -15.22 -11.36 21.54
C ASN A 6 -14.51 -10.50 20.49
N THR A 7 -13.88 -9.40 20.89
CA THR A 7 -13.27 -8.42 19.97
C THR A 7 -11.86 -8.12 20.40
N ASP A 8 -10.96 -8.12 19.44
CA ASP A 8 -9.56 -7.70 19.58
C ASP A 8 -9.25 -6.62 18.55
N ILE A 9 -8.73 -5.49 18.99
CA ILE A 9 -8.35 -4.36 18.14
C ILE A 9 -6.92 -3.97 18.47
N SER A 10 -6.08 -3.90 17.46
CA SER A 10 -4.68 -3.47 17.58
C SER A 10 -4.40 -2.33 16.61
N VAL A 11 -3.74 -1.30 17.11
CA VAL A 11 -3.32 -0.14 16.32
C VAL A 11 -1.82 -0.01 16.46
N TYR A 12 -1.14 0.09 15.32
CA TYR A 12 0.31 0.27 15.22
C TYR A 12 0.59 1.54 14.42
N TYR A 13 1.38 2.41 15.00
CA TYR A 13 1.82 3.64 14.36
C TYR A 13 3.34 3.72 14.36
N THR A 14 3.90 4.09 13.22
CA THR A 14 5.33 4.31 13.04
C THR A 14 5.55 5.68 12.41
N LEU A 15 6.46 6.44 13.01
CA LEU A 15 6.99 7.68 12.46
C LEU A 15 8.47 7.45 12.16
N SER A 16 8.89 7.67 10.90
CA SER A 16 10.26 7.44 10.47
C SER A 16 10.70 8.40 9.38
N TRP A 17 11.99 8.68 9.32
CA TRP A 17 12.64 9.42 8.25
C TRP A 17 13.68 8.53 7.61
N THR A 18 13.75 8.54 6.29
CA THR A 18 14.75 7.77 5.54
C THR A 18 15.37 8.67 4.49
N GLU A 19 16.63 8.99 4.68
CA GLU A 19 17.39 9.85 3.78
C GLU A 19 18.63 9.11 3.28
N ARG A 20 19.19 9.57 2.18
CA ARG A 20 20.40 9.04 1.55
C ARG A 20 21.36 10.16 1.21
N PHE A 21 22.63 9.84 1.25
CA PHE A 21 23.69 10.70 0.77
C PHE A 21 24.61 9.89 -0.16
N PHE A 22 24.69 10.31 -1.42
CA PHE A 22 25.64 9.76 -2.40
C PHE A 22 26.19 10.93 -3.21
N ASP A 23 27.41 11.34 -2.89
CA ASP A 23 28.07 12.52 -3.48
C ASP A 23 28.13 12.48 -5.03
N GLN A 24 28.26 11.27 -5.60
CA GLN A 24 28.26 11.07 -7.06
C GLN A 24 26.89 11.27 -7.74
N ILE A 25 25.79 11.27 -6.96
CA ILE A 25 24.43 11.44 -7.47
C ILE A 25 23.91 12.83 -7.11
N TRP A 26 24.14 13.25 -5.86
CA TRP A 26 23.67 14.52 -5.32
C TRP A 26 24.54 14.93 -4.12
N HIS A 27 25.02 16.17 -4.11
CA HIS A 27 25.98 16.67 -3.10
C HIS A 27 25.35 17.05 -1.75
N ASP A 28 24.10 16.62 -1.50
CA ASP A 28 23.39 16.87 -0.26
C ASP A 28 22.52 15.68 0.12
N TRP A 29 21.99 15.66 1.34
CA TRP A 29 21.02 14.65 1.78
C TRP A 29 19.72 14.79 0.99
N TYR A 30 19.18 13.66 0.55
CA TYR A 30 17.91 13.61 -0.16
C TYR A 30 17.06 12.46 0.38
N PRO A 31 15.71 12.59 0.37
CA PRO A 31 14.82 11.54 0.86
C PRO A 31 14.95 10.26 0.02
N ALA A 32 14.83 9.10 0.66
CA ALA A 32 14.75 7.84 -0.05
C ALA A 32 13.36 7.65 -0.71
N ARG A 33 13.27 6.75 -1.69
CA ARG A 33 11.99 6.40 -2.33
C ARG A 33 10.91 6.04 -1.33
N ASN A 34 11.25 5.26 -0.31
CA ASN A 34 10.36 4.75 0.72
C ASN A 34 10.38 5.59 2.03
N ASP A 35 10.65 6.91 1.92
CA ASP A 35 10.50 7.85 3.03
C ASP A 35 9.01 8.06 3.35
N ASN A 36 8.38 6.99 3.82
CA ASN A 36 6.98 6.99 4.28
C ASN A 36 6.93 7.40 5.75
N ARG A 37 6.87 8.69 6.01
CA ARG A 37 7.01 9.24 7.36
C ARG A 37 5.99 8.72 8.36
N HIS A 38 4.76 8.56 7.92
CA HIS A 38 3.67 8.05 8.74
C HIS A 38 3.20 6.70 8.22
N LYS A 39 3.20 5.69 9.08
CA LYS A 39 2.61 4.38 8.81
C LYS A 39 1.63 4.04 9.91
N LEU A 40 0.42 3.63 9.54
CA LEU A 40 -0.62 3.24 10.47
C LEU A 40 -1.25 1.92 10.02
N THR A 41 -1.29 0.95 10.93
CA THR A 41 -1.99 -0.31 10.72
C THR A 41 -3.02 -0.50 11.82
N VAL A 42 -4.26 -0.77 11.42
CA VAL A 42 -5.35 -1.10 12.33
C VAL A 42 -5.81 -2.52 12.00
N ASN A 43 -5.70 -3.41 12.98
CA ASN A 43 -6.24 -4.77 12.87
C ASN A 43 -7.43 -4.91 13.82
N ALA A 44 -8.49 -5.54 13.37
CA ALA A 44 -9.62 -5.89 14.23
C ALA A 44 -10.08 -7.31 13.92
N THR A 45 -10.41 -8.05 14.97
CA THR A 45 -11.03 -9.37 14.87
C THR A 45 -12.24 -9.40 15.77
N HIS A 46 -13.35 -9.91 15.25
CA HIS A 46 -14.57 -10.10 16.04
C HIS A 46 -15.10 -11.53 15.91
N ARG A 47 -15.32 -12.18 17.02
CA ARG A 47 -15.92 -13.52 17.11
C ARG A 47 -17.42 -13.40 17.38
N PHE A 48 -18.24 -13.70 16.41
CA PHE A 48 -19.69 -13.71 16.58
C PHE A 48 -20.12 -14.91 17.43
N ASN A 49 -19.47 -16.06 17.20
CA ASN A 49 -19.67 -17.30 17.98
C ASN A 49 -18.47 -18.25 17.77
N GLY A 50 -18.53 -19.46 18.31
CA GLY A 50 -17.44 -20.43 18.18
C GLY A 50 -17.19 -20.96 16.76
N LYS A 51 -18.06 -20.67 15.80
CA LYS A 51 -17.98 -21.16 14.42
C LYS A 51 -17.72 -20.05 13.41
N PHE A 52 -17.96 -18.79 13.77
CA PHE A 52 -17.88 -17.67 12.85
C PHE A 52 -17.16 -16.49 13.46
N ASP A 53 -16.15 -16.00 12.75
CA ASP A 53 -15.42 -14.78 13.07
C ASP A 53 -15.13 -13.96 11.80
N MET A 54 -14.95 -12.68 12.00
CA MET A 54 -14.54 -11.71 11.00
C MET A 54 -13.20 -11.10 11.42
N TYR A 55 -12.35 -10.83 10.48
CA TYR A 55 -11.16 -10.02 10.68
C TYR A 55 -11.10 -8.90 9.62
N MET A 56 -10.49 -7.80 10.00
CA MET A 56 -10.20 -6.69 9.10
C MET A 56 -8.80 -6.14 9.38
N GLN A 57 -8.15 -5.66 8.33
CA GLN A 57 -6.89 -4.97 8.41
C GLN A 57 -6.95 -3.71 7.55
N TRP A 58 -6.71 -2.56 8.15
CA TRP A 58 -6.55 -1.32 7.44
C TRP A 58 -5.11 -0.83 7.54
N ASN A 59 -4.51 -0.55 6.39
CA ASN A 59 -3.15 -0.07 6.28
C ASN A 59 -3.16 1.30 5.64
N TYR A 60 -2.36 2.19 6.20
CA TYR A 60 -2.08 3.52 5.67
C TYR A 60 -0.59 3.80 5.72
N HIS A 61 -0.05 4.44 4.70
CA HIS A 61 1.22 5.13 4.79
C HIS A 61 1.25 6.35 3.86
N THR A 62 2.06 7.34 4.24
CA THR A 62 2.34 8.48 3.36
C THR A 62 3.00 7.99 2.08
N GLY A 63 2.68 8.64 0.96
CA GLY A 63 3.08 8.20 -0.37
C GLY A 63 4.58 8.02 -0.53
N ASP A 64 4.97 7.07 -1.36
CA ASP A 64 6.34 6.89 -1.81
C ASP A 64 6.82 8.12 -2.57
N ARG A 65 8.13 8.27 -2.67
CA ARG A 65 8.73 9.36 -3.44
C ARG A 65 9.24 8.89 -4.79
N THR A 66 9.20 9.78 -5.74
CA THR A 66 9.73 9.57 -7.09
C THR A 66 10.43 10.83 -7.59
N THR A 67 11.25 10.69 -8.61
CA THR A 67 11.90 11.83 -9.27
C THR A 67 11.08 12.23 -10.48
N ILE A 68 10.66 13.48 -10.53
CA ILE A 68 9.99 14.05 -11.70
C ILE A 68 10.79 15.26 -12.23
N PRO A 69 10.68 15.57 -13.53
CA PRO A 69 11.24 16.80 -14.08
C PRO A 69 10.62 18.01 -13.40
N THR A 70 11.39 19.05 -13.22
CA THR A 70 10.93 20.32 -12.65
C THR A 70 10.76 21.40 -13.69
N GLN A 71 11.47 21.29 -14.81
CA GLN A 71 11.41 22.28 -15.90
C GLN A 71 11.92 21.68 -17.22
N ILE A 72 11.61 22.33 -18.31
CA ILE A 72 12.20 22.10 -19.64
C ILE A 72 13.07 23.27 -19.97
N ILE A 73 14.33 23.00 -20.33
CA ILE A 73 15.29 24.03 -20.81
C ILE A 73 15.88 23.55 -22.13
N ASP A 74 15.77 24.37 -23.18
CA ASP A 74 16.25 24.06 -24.51
C ASP A 74 15.81 22.72 -25.09
N GLY A 75 14.58 22.27 -24.72
CA GLY A 75 14.04 21.02 -25.16
C GLY A 75 14.54 19.80 -24.37
N HIS A 76 15.22 20.00 -23.24
CA HIS A 76 15.67 18.91 -22.34
C HIS A 76 14.97 18.97 -20.97
N LEU A 77 14.69 17.80 -20.42
CA LEU A 77 14.12 17.68 -19.07
C LEU A 77 15.20 17.92 -18.02
N TYR A 78 14.93 18.84 -17.11
CA TYR A 78 15.76 19.09 -15.93
C TYR A 78 15.09 18.60 -14.67
N TYR A 79 15.90 18.01 -13.79
CA TYR A 79 15.48 17.45 -12.51
C TYR A 79 16.16 18.25 -11.38
N SER A 80 15.41 18.53 -10.32
CA SER A 80 16.00 19.02 -9.07
C SER A 80 16.65 17.86 -8.30
N ASN A 81 16.57 17.85 -6.98
CA ASN A 81 17.07 16.75 -6.15
C ASN A 81 16.37 15.42 -6.46
N PRO A 82 17.03 14.27 -6.22
CA PRO A 82 16.41 12.95 -6.33
C PRO A 82 15.19 12.81 -5.41
N TYR A 83 14.17 12.06 -5.86
CA TYR A 83 12.92 11.83 -5.13
C TYR A 83 12.20 13.12 -4.68
N ASN A 84 12.20 14.12 -5.54
CA ASN A 84 11.65 15.46 -5.32
C ASN A 84 10.13 15.51 -5.23
N HIS A 85 9.43 14.46 -5.64
CA HIS A 85 7.98 14.40 -5.65
C HIS A 85 7.44 13.25 -4.80
N LYS A 86 6.35 13.53 -4.05
CA LYS A 86 5.65 12.54 -3.23
C LYS A 86 4.41 12.06 -3.96
N LEU A 87 4.25 10.75 -4.11
CA LEU A 87 3.05 10.13 -4.64
C LEU A 87 1.87 10.30 -3.67
N PRO A 88 0.63 10.13 -4.14
CA PRO A 88 -0.54 10.08 -3.26
C PRO A 88 -0.38 9.03 -2.17
N ASP A 89 -0.92 9.32 -1.00
CA ASP A 89 -0.85 8.42 0.15
C ASP A 89 -1.54 7.08 -0.14
N TYR A 90 -0.91 6.02 0.33
CA TYR A 90 -1.41 4.65 0.23
C TYR A 90 -2.39 4.37 1.37
N HIS A 91 -3.54 3.76 1.06
CA HIS A 91 -4.34 3.09 2.07
C HIS A 91 -5.18 1.95 1.48
N ARG A 92 -5.42 0.92 2.29
CA ARG A 92 -6.12 -0.28 1.88
C ARG A 92 -6.86 -0.90 3.06
N LEU A 93 -8.04 -1.41 2.78
CA LEU A 93 -8.84 -2.20 3.72
C LEU A 93 -8.97 -3.63 3.18
N ASP A 94 -8.58 -4.60 4.00
CA ASP A 94 -8.79 -6.03 3.77
C ASP A 94 -9.80 -6.54 4.80
N ILE A 95 -10.74 -7.37 4.36
CA ILE A 95 -11.78 -7.96 5.22
C ILE A 95 -11.84 -9.45 4.95
N GLY A 96 -12.00 -10.26 5.98
CA GLY A 96 -12.17 -11.68 5.82
C GLY A 96 -13.06 -12.31 6.90
N PHE A 97 -13.63 -13.42 6.53
CA PHE A 97 -14.57 -14.20 7.34
C PHE A 97 -14.11 -15.65 7.42
N ASN A 98 -14.13 -16.22 8.62
CA ASN A 98 -13.85 -17.62 8.86
C ASN A 98 -15.10 -18.33 9.35
N PHE A 99 -15.40 -19.45 8.71
CA PHE A 99 -16.45 -20.39 9.11
C PHE A 99 -15.80 -21.70 9.51
N ARG A 100 -15.99 -22.11 10.78
CA ARG A 100 -15.44 -23.33 11.34
C ARG A 100 -16.53 -24.36 11.57
N LYS A 101 -16.25 -25.62 11.22
CA LYS A 101 -17.13 -26.75 11.46
C LYS A 101 -16.31 -27.94 11.86
N THR A 102 -16.72 -28.63 12.94
CA THR A 102 -16.19 -29.94 13.28
C THR A 102 -16.86 -30.98 12.41
N THR A 103 -16.06 -31.79 11.74
CA THR A 103 -16.53 -32.90 10.91
C THR A 103 -17.02 -34.08 11.82
N ARG A 104 -17.76 -35.04 11.23
CA ARG A 104 -18.20 -36.24 11.97
C ARG A 104 -17.03 -37.07 12.49
N ARG A 105 -15.84 -36.98 11.90
CA ARG A 105 -14.61 -37.66 12.31
C ARG A 105 -13.80 -36.92 13.37
N GLY A 106 -14.30 -35.78 13.86
CA GLY A 106 -13.60 -34.94 14.85
C GLY A 106 -12.64 -33.90 14.28
N ASN A 107 -12.40 -33.89 12.96
CA ASN A 107 -11.50 -32.95 12.28
C ASN A 107 -12.11 -31.55 12.23
N GLU A 108 -11.27 -30.50 12.30
CA GLU A 108 -11.70 -29.12 12.13
C GLU A 108 -11.64 -28.71 10.66
N SER A 109 -12.77 -28.27 10.13
CA SER A 109 -12.91 -27.71 8.78
C SER A 109 -13.08 -26.20 8.87
N ILE A 110 -12.22 -25.44 8.20
CA ILE A 110 -12.24 -23.96 8.18
C ILE A 110 -12.38 -23.49 6.73
N TRP A 111 -13.40 -22.69 6.49
CA TRP A 111 -13.68 -21.99 5.25
C TRP A 111 -13.35 -20.52 5.46
N ASN A 112 -12.47 -19.97 4.66
CA ASN A 112 -12.15 -18.54 4.68
C ASN A 112 -12.61 -17.89 3.39
N LEU A 113 -13.34 -16.80 3.50
CA LEU A 113 -13.68 -15.89 2.43
C LEU A 113 -13.10 -14.52 2.76
N SER A 114 -12.26 -13.98 1.89
CA SER A 114 -11.63 -12.69 2.13
C SER A 114 -11.65 -11.81 0.89
N ILE A 115 -11.57 -10.51 1.13
CA ILE A 115 -11.54 -9.47 0.11
C ILE A 115 -10.34 -8.59 0.39
N TYR A 116 -9.38 -8.61 -0.52
CA TYR A 116 -8.28 -7.68 -0.57
C TYR A 116 -8.75 -6.37 -1.20
N ASN A 117 -8.35 -5.24 -0.64
CA ASN A 117 -8.70 -3.91 -1.13
C ASN A 117 -10.21 -3.70 -1.27
N ALA A 118 -10.96 -3.86 -0.18
CA ALA A 118 -12.42 -3.92 -0.14
C ALA A 118 -13.12 -2.69 -0.74
N TYR A 119 -12.50 -1.52 -0.75
CA TYR A 119 -13.03 -0.33 -1.38
C TYR A 119 -12.38 0.01 -2.74
N CYS A 120 -11.64 -0.95 -3.34
CA CYS A 120 -11.12 -0.87 -4.71
C CYS A 120 -10.27 0.39 -4.99
N ARG A 121 -9.45 0.83 -4.03
CA ARG A 121 -8.56 1.96 -4.26
C ARG A 121 -7.38 1.55 -5.13
N MET A 122 -7.20 2.23 -6.24
CA MET A 122 -6.02 2.10 -7.10
C MET A 122 -4.84 2.85 -6.48
N ASN A 123 -4.17 2.19 -5.53
CA ASN A 123 -3.00 2.76 -4.87
C ASN A 123 -1.84 2.91 -5.86
N PRO A 124 -1.15 4.06 -5.91
CA PRO A 124 -0.05 4.27 -6.83
C PRO A 124 1.11 3.34 -6.49
N LEU A 125 1.57 2.58 -7.49
CA LEU A 125 2.73 1.70 -7.38
C LEU A 125 4.00 2.38 -7.89
N PHE A 126 3.87 3.11 -9.00
CA PHE A 126 4.93 3.90 -9.60
C PHE A 126 4.35 5.04 -10.43
N ALA A 127 5.20 5.94 -10.82
CA ALA A 127 4.86 7.04 -11.68
C ALA A 127 5.72 7.03 -12.94
N MET A 128 5.14 7.47 -14.03
CA MET A 128 5.78 7.60 -15.32
C MET A 128 5.70 9.05 -15.78
N VAL A 129 6.76 9.51 -16.45
CA VAL A 129 6.76 10.77 -17.18
C VAL A 129 6.56 10.45 -18.65
N SER A 130 5.49 10.99 -19.22
CA SER A 130 5.23 10.95 -20.66
C SER A 130 5.60 12.29 -21.26
N THR A 131 6.41 12.30 -22.29
CA THR A 131 6.89 13.52 -22.97
C THR A 131 6.25 13.69 -24.33
N THR A 132 5.93 14.92 -24.67
CA THR A 132 5.59 15.31 -26.05
C THR A 132 6.85 15.88 -26.71
N ILE A 133 7.28 15.24 -27.80
CA ILE A 133 8.48 15.62 -28.54
C ILE A 133 8.07 16.24 -29.87
N ARG A 134 8.68 17.38 -30.22
CA ARG A 134 8.54 18.04 -31.51
C ARG A 134 9.91 18.56 -31.96
N GLU A 135 10.25 18.29 -33.21
CA GLU A 135 11.54 18.68 -33.79
C GLU A 135 12.76 18.28 -32.92
N ASP A 136 12.73 17.01 -32.42
CA ASP A 136 13.74 16.45 -31.52
C ASP A 136 13.89 17.17 -30.16
N LYS A 137 12.93 18.02 -29.78
CA LYS A 137 12.90 18.70 -28.49
C LYS A 137 11.67 18.32 -27.69
N VAL A 138 11.82 18.21 -26.36
CA VAL A 138 10.70 18.06 -25.45
C VAL A 138 9.94 19.39 -25.35
N GLU A 139 8.69 19.39 -25.76
CA GLU A 139 7.80 20.55 -25.73
C GLU A 139 6.96 20.59 -24.46
N ASP A 140 6.52 19.40 -23.98
CA ASP A 140 5.70 19.27 -22.79
C ASP A 140 5.94 17.89 -22.12
N TYR A 141 5.62 17.78 -20.84
CA TYR A 141 5.60 16.50 -20.14
C TYR A 141 4.40 16.38 -19.24
N LYS A 142 3.89 15.15 -19.11
CA LYS A 142 2.81 14.79 -18.22
C LYS A 142 3.27 13.72 -17.23
N PHE A 143 2.85 13.88 -15.99
CA PHE A 143 3.12 12.94 -14.93
C PHE A 143 1.88 12.06 -14.72
N VAL A 144 2.04 10.74 -14.84
CA VAL A 144 0.98 9.77 -14.69
C VAL A 144 1.35 8.77 -13.60
N THR A 145 0.49 8.62 -12.61
CA THR A 145 0.61 7.57 -11.59
C THR A 145 -0.14 6.32 -12.03
N LEU A 146 0.52 5.17 -11.93
CA LEU A 146 -0.10 3.88 -12.20
C LEU A 146 -0.39 3.16 -10.89
N GLY A 147 -1.65 2.86 -10.68
CA GLY A 147 -2.13 2.02 -9.58
C GLY A 147 -2.48 0.63 -10.09
N VAL A 148 -2.19 -0.36 -9.27
CA VAL A 148 -2.49 -1.76 -9.53
C VAL A 148 -3.19 -2.39 -8.33
N LEU A 149 -3.70 -3.60 -8.51
CA LEU A 149 -4.38 -4.39 -7.50
C LEU A 149 -5.73 -3.79 -7.08
N PRO A 150 -6.75 -3.98 -7.94
CA PRO A 150 -8.13 -3.66 -7.62
C PRO A 150 -8.65 -4.57 -6.49
N ILE A 151 -9.94 -4.60 -6.29
CA ILE A 151 -10.58 -5.57 -5.38
C ILE A 151 -10.29 -7.01 -5.82
N ILE A 152 -9.80 -7.85 -4.89
CA ILE A 152 -9.50 -9.25 -5.15
C ILE A 152 -10.20 -10.11 -4.11
N PRO A 153 -11.28 -10.81 -4.48
CA PRO A 153 -11.88 -11.83 -3.62
C PRO A 153 -10.98 -13.08 -3.58
N THR A 154 -10.86 -13.67 -2.41
CA THR A 154 -10.07 -14.89 -2.19
C THR A 154 -10.87 -15.88 -1.37
N PHE A 155 -10.79 -17.15 -1.74
CA PHE A 155 -11.40 -18.24 -1.02
C PHE A 155 -10.34 -19.28 -0.66
N SER A 156 -10.37 -19.77 0.59
CA SER A 156 -9.53 -20.89 1.01
C SER A 156 -10.27 -21.87 1.91
N TYR A 157 -9.81 -23.12 1.86
CA TYR A 157 -10.30 -24.20 2.69
C TYR A 157 -9.16 -24.88 3.41
N THR A 158 -9.29 -25.06 4.71
CA THR A 158 -8.31 -25.75 5.55
C THR A 158 -8.99 -26.90 6.31
N LEU A 159 -8.42 -28.07 6.24
CA LEU A 159 -8.83 -29.25 7.04
C LEU A 159 -7.69 -29.60 8.00
N LYS A 160 -7.98 -29.63 9.28
CA LYS A 160 -7.06 -30.08 10.33
C LYS A 160 -7.51 -31.46 10.84
N PHE A 161 -6.61 -32.38 10.82
CA PHE A 161 -6.78 -33.76 11.27
C PHE A 161 -6.44 -33.92 12.76
#